data_e13dac95ed9ea12e16d0e2f83cb37e68
#
_entry.id   e13dac95ed9ea12e16d0e2f83cb37e68
#
_cell.length_a   1.000
_cell.length_b   1.000
_cell.length_c   1.000
_cell.angle_alpha   90.00
_cell.angle_beta   90.00
_cell.angle_gamma   90.00
#
_symmetry.space_group_name_H-M   'P 1'
#
loop_
_entity.id
_entity.type
_entity.pdbx_description
1 polymer ?
#
loop_
_entity_poly.entity_id
_entity_poly.type
_entity_poly.pdbx_seq_one_letter_code
_entity_poly.pdbx_strand_id
1 'polypeptide(L)'
;MLDINNPVAIACASGGFKAIFVHGVLSAFEEANFRPDAYSAASASVVVAALANVSQASQAGINYWLKGLEMYTHTKSMSQVSLAGIDYFNTHGGEELFQSQKSQFYIAASAVTNDEIAEQTQSKQARRLGKKLLIAAAKNEPSWIKRHLRLDLFSTTAKDNLALNRDNFSEVAYASTRMLHNYDVPAWINNQPYIDACYICVCPALEMVEQGYQTVIAIATEAGNFYRD
;
A
#
# COMPACT_ATOMS: atom_id res chain seq x y z
N MET A 1 1.18 27.63 -13.50
CA MET A 1 0.54 27.31 -12.21
C MET A 1 -0.72 26.54 -12.57
N LEU A 2 -0.82 25.27 -12.21
CA LEU A 2 -2.05 24.49 -12.43
C LEU A 2 -3.13 25.12 -11.54
N ASP A 3 -4.17 25.65 -12.13
CA ASP A 3 -5.35 26.11 -11.39
C ASP A 3 -6.18 24.88 -11.01
N ILE A 4 -5.86 24.32 -9.83
CA ILE A 4 -6.49 23.10 -9.36
C ILE A 4 -7.68 23.50 -8.49
N ASN A 5 -8.77 23.88 -9.15
CA ASN A 5 -10.05 24.15 -8.50
C ASN A 5 -10.85 22.87 -8.15
N ASN A 6 -10.33 21.70 -8.55
CA ASN A 6 -10.98 20.41 -8.38
C ASN A 6 -10.24 19.56 -7.33
N PRO A 7 -10.91 18.64 -6.65
CA PRO A 7 -10.27 17.73 -5.69
C PRO A 7 -9.15 16.93 -6.34
N VAL A 8 -7.98 16.93 -5.68
CA VAL A 8 -6.77 16.25 -6.15
C VAL A 8 -6.48 15.05 -5.29
N ALA A 9 -6.21 13.90 -5.90
CA ALA A 9 -5.67 12.73 -5.23
C ALA A 9 -4.24 12.44 -5.68
N ILE A 10 -3.40 11.94 -4.76
CA ILE A 10 -2.12 11.33 -5.07
C ILE A 10 -2.25 9.82 -4.93
N ALA A 11 -1.93 9.08 -6.00
CA ALA A 11 -1.89 7.62 -6.01
C ALA A 11 -0.44 7.13 -6.02
N CYS A 12 -0.06 6.36 -4.99
CA CYS A 12 1.29 5.88 -4.74
C CYS A 12 1.40 4.40 -5.12
N ALA A 13 2.19 4.11 -6.16
CA ALA A 13 2.37 2.75 -6.65
C ALA A 13 3.16 1.86 -5.69
N SER A 14 2.88 0.55 -5.74
CA SER A 14 3.70 -0.48 -5.09
C SER A 14 5.14 -0.48 -5.63
N GLY A 15 6.07 -1.12 -4.92
CA GLY A 15 7.45 -1.18 -5.44
C GLY A 15 8.49 -1.77 -4.47
N GLY A 16 8.10 -2.25 -3.31
CA GLY A 16 9.04 -2.68 -2.29
C GLY A 16 10.01 -1.54 -1.93
N PHE A 17 11.32 -1.79 -1.90
CA PHE A 17 12.30 -0.74 -1.62
C PHE A 17 12.36 0.38 -2.68
N LYS A 18 11.82 0.18 -3.89
CA LYS A 18 11.72 1.26 -4.89
C LYS A 18 10.71 2.35 -4.50
N ALA A 19 9.84 2.10 -3.52
CA ALA A 19 8.98 3.13 -2.94
C ALA A 19 9.75 4.28 -2.25
N ILE A 20 11.07 4.18 -2.10
CA ILE A 20 11.94 5.31 -1.75
C ILE A 20 11.80 6.46 -2.75
N PHE A 21 11.54 6.17 -4.02
CA PHE A 21 11.25 7.20 -5.03
C PHE A 21 9.93 7.91 -4.72
N VAL A 22 8.88 7.14 -4.41
CA VAL A 22 7.58 7.70 -3.97
C VAL A 22 7.78 8.61 -2.76
N HIS A 23 8.55 8.16 -1.77
CA HIS A 23 8.87 8.93 -0.57
C HIS A 23 9.54 10.27 -0.90
N GLY A 24 10.54 10.25 -1.81
CA GLY A 24 11.22 11.48 -2.23
C GLY A 24 10.27 12.49 -2.92
N VAL A 25 9.38 12.00 -3.78
CA VAL A 25 8.37 12.87 -4.43
C VAL A 25 7.39 13.45 -3.41
N LEU A 26 6.91 12.63 -2.47
CA LEU A 26 6.01 13.08 -1.41
C LEU A 26 6.68 14.10 -0.48
N SER A 27 7.96 13.90 -0.14
CA SER A 27 8.75 14.87 0.63
C SER A 27 8.88 16.21 -0.12
N ALA A 28 9.13 16.17 -1.43
CA ALA A 28 9.20 17.39 -2.24
C ALA A 28 7.85 18.12 -2.30
N PHE A 29 6.73 17.41 -2.38
CA PHE A 29 5.40 18.03 -2.29
C PHE A 29 5.16 18.67 -0.92
N GLU A 30 5.55 17.99 0.15
CA GLU A 30 5.46 18.53 1.53
C GLU A 30 6.29 19.80 1.68
N GLU A 31 7.54 19.82 1.21
CA GLU A 31 8.42 21.00 1.22
C GLU A 31 7.88 22.15 0.37
N ALA A 32 7.20 21.82 -0.74
CA ALA A 32 6.50 22.81 -1.58
C ALA A 32 5.15 23.27 -1.00
N ASN A 33 4.76 22.81 0.20
CA ASN A 33 3.46 23.05 0.82
C ASN A 33 2.27 22.62 -0.07
N PHE A 34 2.48 21.64 -0.95
CA PHE A 34 1.40 21.05 -1.74
C PHE A 34 0.73 19.94 -0.93
N ARG A 35 -0.56 20.09 -0.68
CA ARG A 35 -1.38 19.11 0.04
C ARG A 35 -2.56 18.70 -0.83
N PRO A 36 -2.67 17.42 -1.22
CA PRO A 36 -3.83 16.91 -1.95
C PRO A 36 -5.03 16.71 -1.01
N ASP A 37 -6.22 16.52 -1.58
CA ASP A 37 -7.44 16.18 -0.85
C ASP A 37 -7.43 14.69 -0.42
N ALA A 38 -6.68 13.84 -1.12
CA ALA A 38 -6.51 12.43 -0.77
C ALA A 38 -5.14 11.86 -1.14
N TYR A 39 -4.75 10.86 -0.36
CA TYR A 39 -3.67 9.93 -0.70
C TYR A 39 -4.23 8.52 -0.84
N SER A 40 -3.80 7.79 -1.86
CA SER A 40 -4.04 6.36 -1.99
C SER A 40 -2.72 5.62 -2.20
N ALA A 41 -2.61 4.43 -1.64
CA ALA A 41 -1.35 3.70 -1.69
C ALA A 41 -1.54 2.18 -1.79
N ALA A 42 -0.56 1.53 -2.41
CA ALA A 42 -0.45 0.09 -2.50
C ALA A 42 0.92 -0.38 -1.98
N SER A 43 0.93 -1.50 -1.25
CA SER A 43 2.14 -2.19 -0.80
C SER A 43 3.09 -1.28 0.01
N ALA A 44 4.38 -1.29 -0.30
CA ALA A 44 5.40 -0.56 0.45
C ALA A 44 5.20 0.97 0.48
N SER A 45 4.39 1.54 -0.42
CA SER A 45 4.08 2.97 -0.42
C SER A 45 3.05 3.38 0.64
N VAL A 46 2.36 2.43 1.28
CA VAL A 46 1.34 2.72 2.30
C VAL A 46 1.91 3.57 3.44
N VAL A 47 3.04 3.14 4.01
CA VAL A 47 3.64 3.85 5.16
C VAL A 47 4.14 5.24 4.77
N VAL A 48 4.80 5.36 3.62
CA VAL A 48 5.33 6.67 3.19
C VAL A 48 4.22 7.64 2.78
N ALA A 49 3.12 7.15 2.21
CA ALA A 49 1.94 7.95 1.92
C ALA A 49 1.21 8.37 3.21
N ALA A 50 1.16 7.50 4.23
CA ALA A 50 0.61 7.83 5.54
C ALA A 50 1.46 8.91 6.25
N LEU A 51 2.79 8.82 6.18
CA LEU A 51 3.70 9.86 6.67
C LEU A 51 3.46 11.22 5.96
N ALA A 52 3.30 11.20 4.64
CA ALA A 52 3.00 12.42 3.89
C ALA A 52 1.63 13.01 4.24
N ASN A 53 0.62 12.17 4.48
CA ASN A 53 -0.71 12.62 4.91
C ASN A 53 -0.65 13.45 6.20
N VAL A 54 0.22 13.07 7.12
CA VAL A 54 0.42 13.78 8.40
C VAL A 54 1.63 14.75 8.39
N SER A 55 2.18 15.08 7.21
CA SER A 55 3.31 16.00 7.03
C SER A 55 4.57 15.57 7.80
N GLN A 56 4.91 14.29 7.73
CA GLN A 56 6.08 13.68 8.36
C GLN A 56 7.04 13.02 7.34
N ALA A 57 6.74 13.10 6.03
CA ALA A 57 7.55 12.43 5.02
C ALA A 57 8.98 12.99 4.96
N SER A 58 9.14 14.32 4.89
CA SER A 58 10.46 14.96 4.87
C SER A 58 11.25 14.67 6.13
N GLN A 59 10.61 14.67 7.31
CA GLN A 59 11.27 14.39 8.59
C GLN A 59 11.74 12.94 8.68
N ALA A 60 10.96 11.96 8.22
CA ALA A 60 11.36 10.57 8.20
C ALA A 60 12.57 10.33 7.28
N GLY A 61 12.56 10.96 6.09
CA GLY A 61 13.68 11.02 5.17
C GLY A 61 14.32 9.67 4.86
N ILE A 62 15.60 9.69 4.52
CA ILE A 62 16.37 8.48 4.18
C ILE A 62 16.53 7.52 5.37
N ASN A 63 16.50 8.02 6.59
CA ASN A 63 16.71 7.20 7.79
C ASN A 63 15.63 6.12 7.96
N TYR A 64 14.40 6.39 7.53
CA TYR A 64 13.34 5.39 7.49
C TYR A 64 13.77 4.15 6.66
N TRP A 65 14.34 4.36 5.49
CA TRP A 65 14.77 3.30 4.58
C TRP A 65 16.03 2.58 5.08
N LEU A 66 16.98 3.30 5.67
CA LEU A 66 18.20 2.72 6.25
C LEU A 66 17.84 1.77 7.41
N LYS A 67 16.90 2.13 8.27
CA LYS A 67 16.38 1.25 9.32
C LYS A 67 15.71 -0.01 8.75
N GLY A 68 14.95 0.13 7.67
CA GLY A 68 14.36 -1.01 6.97
C GLY A 68 15.42 -1.98 6.40
N LEU A 69 16.48 -1.45 5.79
CA LEU A 69 17.61 -2.25 5.30
C LEU A 69 18.37 -2.94 6.44
N GLU A 70 18.60 -2.26 7.54
CA GLU A 70 19.22 -2.82 8.74
C GLU A 70 18.37 -3.97 9.30
N MET A 71 17.06 -3.77 9.45
CA MET A 71 16.10 -4.80 9.87
C MET A 71 16.18 -6.03 8.96
N TYR A 72 16.18 -5.83 7.63
CA TYR A 72 16.31 -6.93 6.68
C TYR A 72 17.65 -7.65 6.81
N THR A 73 18.74 -6.91 7.03
CA THR A 73 20.09 -7.49 7.18
C THR A 73 20.16 -8.44 8.38
N HIS A 74 19.51 -8.09 9.48
CA HIS A 74 19.47 -8.90 10.70
C HIS A 74 18.48 -10.07 10.63
N THR A 75 17.26 -9.83 10.14
CA THR A 75 16.17 -10.80 10.23
C THR A 75 16.01 -11.66 8.98
N LYS A 76 16.44 -11.18 7.81
CA LYS A 76 16.15 -11.75 6.48
C LYS A 76 14.65 -11.93 6.19
N SER A 77 13.78 -11.22 6.93
CA SER A 77 12.33 -11.28 6.82
C SER A 77 11.75 -9.95 6.35
N MET A 78 11.10 -9.96 5.18
CA MET A 78 10.35 -8.80 4.68
C MET A 78 9.12 -8.50 5.53
N SER A 79 8.53 -9.52 6.18
CA SER A 79 7.45 -9.29 7.14
C SER A 79 7.91 -8.40 8.29
N GLN A 80 9.10 -8.67 8.85
CA GLN A 80 9.65 -7.85 9.94
C GLN A 80 9.99 -6.42 9.49
N VAL A 81 10.47 -6.26 8.26
CA VAL A 81 10.72 -4.93 7.67
C VAL A 81 9.43 -4.12 7.59
N SER A 82 8.35 -4.71 7.05
CA SER A 82 7.05 -4.03 6.95
C SER A 82 6.44 -3.71 8.31
N LEU A 83 6.47 -4.66 9.24
CA LEU A 83 5.96 -4.46 10.60
C LEU A 83 6.72 -3.34 11.33
N ALA A 84 8.06 -3.30 11.20
CA ALA A 84 8.87 -2.22 11.77
C ALA A 84 8.57 -0.85 11.15
N GLY A 85 8.30 -0.80 9.83
CA GLY A 85 7.89 0.43 9.16
C GLY A 85 6.50 0.93 9.62
N ILE A 86 5.56 0.02 9.83
CA ILE A 86 4.22 0.31 10.35
C ILE A 86 4.32 0.82 11.80
N ASP A 87 5.12 0.16 12.64
CA ASP A 87 5.37 0.58 14.02
C ASP A 87 6.01 1.97 14.10
N TYR A 88 6.97 2.23 13.20
CA TYR A 88 7.55 3.57 13.07
C TYR A 88 6.46 4.63 12.81
N PHE A 89 5.55 4.38 11.86
CA PHE A 89 4.45 5.31 11.58
C PHE A 89 3.50 5.46 12.77
N ASN A 90 3.09 4.36 13.41
CA ASN A 90 2.21 4.41 14.57
C ASN A 90 2.79 5.28 15.71
N THR A 91 4.12 5.26 15.87
CA THR A 91 4.81 6.05 16.89
C THR A 91 4.90 7.54 16.52
N HIS A 92 5.01 7.89 15.24
CA HIS A 92 5.32 9.25 14.80
C HIS A 92 4.13 10.02 14.20
N GLY A 93 3.07 9.33 13.74
CA GLY A 93 1.95 9.97 13.04
C GLY A 93 0.62 9.23 13.13
N GLY A 94 0.60 8.06 13.79
CA GLY A 94 -0.58 7.19 13.80
C GLY A 94 -1.84 7.82 14.39
N GLU A 95 -1.72 8.72 15.38
CA GLU A 95 -2.88 9.43 15.93
C GLU A 95 -3.36 10.53 14.98
N GLU A 96 -2.45 11.26 14.39
CA GLU A 96 -2.76 12.42 13.55
C GLU A 96 -3.53 12.02 12.29
N LEU A 97 -3.23 10.85 11.70
CA LEU A 97 -3.92 10.34 10.52
C LEU A 97 -5.45 10.26 10.72
N PHE A 98 -5.90 9.87 11.91
CA PHE A 98 -7.32 9.66 12.21
C PHE A 98 -7.97 10.85 12.93
N GLN A 99 -7.20 11.78 13.46
CA GLN A 99 -7.72 13.01 14.08
C GLN A 99 -7.79 14.17 13.09
N SER A 100 -6.88 14.22 12.12
CA SER A 100 -6.79 15.27 11.12
C SER A 100 -7.64 14.92 9.90
N GLN A 101 -8.74 15.61 9.69
CA GLN A 101 -9.58 15.44 8.47
C GLN A 101 -9.06 16.26 7.28
N LYS A 102 -7.77 16.54 7.20
CA LYS A 102 -7.21 17.42 6.17
C LYS A 102 -7.13 16.77 4.80
N SER A 103 -6.77 15.50 4.74
CA SER A 103 -6.73 14.70 3.50
C SER A 103 -7.26 13.30 3.79
N GLN A 104 -8.04 12.75 2.88
CA GLN A 104 -8.52 11.38 2.98
C GLN A 104 -7.36 10.40 2.73
N PHE A 105 -7.44 9.21 3.31
CA PHE A 105 -6.41 8.19 3.14
C PHE A 105 -7.01 6.86 2.72
N TYR A 106 -6.44 6.26 1.67
CA TYR A 106 -6.91 5.02 1.06
C TYR A 106 -5.77 4.00 1.00
N ILE A 107 -6.06 2.75 1.36
CA ILE A 107 -5.13 1.62 1.25
C ILE A 107 -5.77 0.53 0.40
N ALA A 108 -5.10 0.17 -0.71
CA ALA A 108 -5.48 -0.97 -1.52
C ALA A 108 -4.93 -2.27 -0.92
N ALA A 109 -5.74 -3.33 -0.89
CA ALA A 109 -5.32 -4.67 -0.50
C ALA A 109 -6.07 -5.73 -1.31
N SER A 110 -5.47 -6.90 -1.55
CA SER A 110 -6.11 -7.99 -2.28
C SER A 110 -6.75 -8.98 -1.30
N ALA A 111 -8.08 -8.99 -1.22
CA ALA A 111 -8.85 -9.96 -0.45
C ALA A 111 -8.85 -11.32 -1.17
N VAL A 112 -8.61 -12.42 -0.43
CA VAL A 112 -8.72 -13.78 -0.93
C VAL A 112 -10.17 -14.26 -0.76
N THR A 113 -10.86 -14.59 -1.86
CA THR A 113 -12.32 -14.81 -1.87
C THR A 113 -12.75 -16.26 -1.66
N ASN A 114 -11.82 -17.18 -1.48
CA ASN A 114 -12.09 -18.62 -1.39
C ASN A 114 -11.33 -19.25 -0.23
N ASP A 115 -12.01 -20.00 0.64
CA ASP A 115 -11.44 -20.61 1.85
C ASP A 115 -10.32 -21.62 1.56
N GLU A 116 -10.44 -22.43 0.49
CA GLU A 116 -9.38 -23.35 0.09
C GLU A 116 -8.10 -22.61 -0.31
N ILE A 117 -8.25 -21.48 -0.98
CA ILE A 117 -7.13 -20.60 -1.38
C ILE A 117 -6.62 -19.81 -0.16
N ALA A 118 -7.47 -19.53 0.82
CA ALA A 118 -7.06 -18.90 2.07
C ALA A 118 -5.95 -19.71 2.75
N GLU A 119 -6.11 -21.03 2.89
CA GLU A 119 -5.08 -21.90 3.44
C GLU A 119 -3.77 -21.83 2.64
N GLN A 120 -3.86 -21.88 1.31
CA GLN A 120 -2.68 -21.80 0.45
C GLN A 120 -1.94 -20.46 0.59
N THR A 121 -2.67 -19.36 0.74
CA THR A 121 -2.08 -18.01 0.86
C THR A 121 -1.57 -17.70 2.26
N GLN A 122 -2.14 -18.30 3.32
CA GLN A 122 -1.81 -17.98 4.71
C GLN A 122 -0.95 -19.04 5.41
N SER A 123 -0.56 -20.12 4.71
CA SER A 123 0.27 -21.19 5.24
C SER A 123 1.71 -21.16 4.69
N LYS A 124 2.51 -22.19 5.03
CA LYS A 124 3.85 -22.43 4.46
C LYS A 124 3.84 -22.61 2.93
N GLN A 125 2.68 -22.90 2.33
CA GLN A 125 2.52 -23.03 0.88
C GLN A 125 2.53 -21.67 0.17
N ALA A 126 2.28 -20.56 0.87
CA ALA A 126 2.20 -19.21 0.32
C ALA A 126 3.42 -18.84 -0.54
N ARG A 127 4.62 -19.17 -0.08
CA ARG A 127 5.85 -18.88 -0.83
C ARG A 127 5.92 -19.58 -2.19
N ARG A 128 5.47 -20.83 -2.26
CA ARG A 128 5.42 -21.59 -3.52
C ARG A 128 4.37 -21.02 -4.47
N LEU A 129 3.20 -20.70 -3.93
CA LEU A 129 2.13 -20.04 -4.68
C LEU A 129 2.60 -18.67 -5.22
N GLY A 130 3.18 -17.82 -4.39
CA GLY A 130 3.70 -16.51 -4.79
C GLY A 130 4.69 -16.59 -5.96
N LYS A 131 5.61 -17.57 -5.94
CA LYS A 131 6.54 -17.80 -7.06
C LYS A 131 5.81 -18.21 -8.36
N LYS A 132 4.75 -19.04 -8.26
CA LYS A 132 3.93 -19.41 -9.43
C LYS A 132 3.20 -18.19 -9.99
N LEU A 133 2.67 -17.32 -9.14
CA LEU A 133 1.97 -16.11 -9.56
C LEU A 133 2.91 -15.11 -10.25
N LEU A 134 4.16 -14.97 -9.79
CA LEU A 134 5.16 -14.16 -10.49
C LEU A 134 5.44 -14.68 -11.91
N ILE A 135 5.53 -16.00 -12.08
CA ILE A 135 5.71 -16.62 -13.40
C ILE A 135 4.48 -16.39 -14.28
N ALA A 136 3.28 -16.55 -13.71
CA ALA A 136 2.03 -16.31 -14.42
C ALA A 136 1.90 -14.84 -14.86
N ALA A 137 2.25 -13.90 -13.99
CA ALA A 137 2.28 -12.47 -14.32
C ALA A 137 3.26 -12.17 -15.48
N ALA A 138 4.46 -12.76 -15.44
CA ALA A 138 5.44 -12.61 -16.52
C ALA A 138 4.96 -13.17 -17.86
N LYS A 139 4.04 -14.15 -17.84
CA LYS A 139 3.39 -14.74 -19.03
C LYS A 139 2.08 -14.08 -19.43
N ASN A 140 1.67 -13.03 -18.71
CA ASN A 140 0.38 -12.38 -18.87
C ASN A 140 -0.82 -13.36 -18.71
N GLU A 141 -0.77 -14.23 -17.69
CA GLU A 141 -1.79 -15.24 -17.36
C GLU A 141 -2.52 -14.89 -16.05
N PRO A 142 -3.42 -13.88 -16.02
CA PRO A 142 -4.05 -13.39 -14.78
C PRO A 142 -5.22 -14.25 -14.27
N SER A 143 -5.50 -15.39 -14.90
CA SER A 143 -6.72 -16.19 -14.63
C SER A 143 -6.89 -16.58 -13.15
N TRP A 144 -5.79 -16.91 -12.47
CA TRP A 144 -5.83 -17.23 -11.05
C TRP A 144 -6.23 -16.01 -10.21
N ILE A 145 -5.61 -14.87 -10.47
CA ILE A 145 -5.87 -13.60 -9.77
C ILE A 145 -7.35 -13.23 -9.91
N LYS A 146 -7.85 -13.15 -11.13
CA LYS A 146 -9.26 -12.81 -11.42
C LYS A 146 -10.28 -13.75 -10.76
N ARG A 147 -9.91 -15.01 -10.53
CA ARG A 147 -10.80 -16.01 -9.95
C ARG A 147 -10.83 -15.97 -8.42
N HIS A 148 -9.72 -15.64 -7.77
CA HIS A 148 -9.52 -15.88 -6.36
C HIS A 148 -9.26 -14.62 -5.52
N LEU A 149 -9.09 -13.49 -6.18
CA LEU A 149 -8.82 -12.22 -5.50
C LEU A 149 -9.87 -11.17 -5.86
N ARG A 150 -10.15 -10.31 -4.89
CA ARG A 150 -10.94 -9.08 -5.04
C ARG A 150 -10.10 -7.92 -4.50
N LEU A 151 -10.12 -6.78 -5.20
CA LEU A 151 -9.54 -5.55 -4.69
C LEU A 151 -10.46 -4.96 -3.62
N ASP A 152 -9.92 -4.71 -2.44
CA ASP A 152 -10.57 -3.94 -1.40
C ASP A 152 -9.79 -2.63 -1.19
N LEU A 153 -10.51 -1.52 -1.18
CA LEU A 153 -9.97 -0.19 -0.96
C LEU A 153 -10.43 0.33 0.41
N PHE A 154 -9.59 0.17 1.42
CA PHE A 154 -9.85 0.68 2.77
C PHE A 154 -9.72 2.20 2.81
N SER A 155 -10.63 2.88 3.51
CA SER A 155 -10.66 4.35 3.54
C SER A 155 -10.97 4.91 4.93
N THR A 156 -10.34 6.04 5.27
CA THR A 156 -10.65 6.81 6.49
C THR A 156 -12.06 7.40 6.47
N THR A 157 -12.73 7.42 5.33
CA THR A 157 -14.11 7.95 5.18
C THR A 157 -15.17 6.87 5.01
N ALA A 158 -14.78 5.61 4.77
CA ALA A 158 -15.73 4.49 4.71
C ALA A 158 -16.38 4.23 6.07
N LYS A 159 -17.63 3.74 6.04
CA LYS A 159 -18.43 3.44 7.25
C LYS A 159 -18.79 1.96 7.36
N ASP A 160 -18.35 1.17 6.41
CA ASP A 160 -18.60 -0.28 6.32
C ASP A 160 -17.38 -1.09 6.77
N ASN A 161 -17.31 -2.32 6.31
CA ASN A 161 -16.20 -3.25 6.58
C ASN A 161 -14.85 -2.83 5.95
N LEU A 162 -14.83 -1.80 5.10
CA LEU A 162 -13.64 -1.19 4.51
C LEU A 162 -13.24 0.11 5.23
N ALA A 163 -13.87 0.42 6.37
CA ALA A 163 -13.47 1.55 7.20
C ALA A 163 -12.04 1.36 7.73
N LEU A 164 -11.19 2.33 7.41
CA LEU A 164 -9.83 2.42 7.94
C LEU A 164 -9.82 3.29 9.18
N ASN A 165 -9.36 2.74 10.28
CA ASN A 165 -9.28 3.43 11.57
C ASN A 165 -7.98 3.05 12.30
N ARG A 166 -7.77 3.65 13.48
CA ARG A 166 -6.56 3.43 14.28
C ARG A 166 -6.38 1.96 14.67
N ASP A 167 -7.46 1.25 14.99
CA ASP A 167 -7.40 -0.10 15.52
C ASP A 167 -6.98 -1.12 14.45
N ASN A 168 -7.38 -0.88 13.18
CA ASN A 168 -7.10 -1.80 12.07
C ASN A 168 -5.99 -1.34 11.11
N PHE A 169 -5.45 -0.13 11.26
CA PHE A 169 -4.43 0.41 10.35
C PHE A 169 -3.24 -0.54 10.16
N SER A 170 -2.71 -1.08 11.24
CA SER A 170 -1.54 -1.96 11.20
C SER A 170 -1.82 -3.25 10.41
N GLU A 171 -2.98 -3.84 10.59
CA GLU A 171 -3.41 -5.05 9.88
C GLU A 171 -3.60 -4.76 8.39
N VAL A 172 -4.29 -3.66 8.05
CA VAL A 172 -4.56 -3.26 6.67
C VAL A 172 -3.27 -2.88 5.95
N ALA A 173 -2.40 -2.08 6.57
CA ALA A 173 -1.12 -1.69 6.01
C ALA A 173 -0.22 -2.92 5.77
N TYR A 174 -0.16 -3.84 6.74
CA TYR A 174 0.61 -5.08 6.58
C TYR A 174 0.03 -5.96 5.46
N ALA A 175 -1.29 -6.13 5.41
CA ALA A 175 -1.97 -6.90 4.37
C ALA A 175 -1.65 -6.38 2.97
N SER A 176 -1.67 -5.04 2.80
CA SER A 176 -1.29 -4.39 1.54
C SER A 176 0.14 -4.69 1.09
N THR A 177 1.07 -4.95 2.02
CA THR A 177 2.49 -5.21 1.70
C THR A 177 2.84 -6.68 1.57
N ARG A 178 1.93 -7.60 1.91
CA ARG A 178 2.23 -9.02 2.06
C ARG A 178 2.37 -9.77 0.73
N MET A 179 3.52 -9.64 0.11
CA MET A 179 3.88 -10.39 -1.09
C MET A 179 4.24 -11.85 -0.76
N LEU A 180 3.45 -12.82 -1.23
CA LEU A 180 3.48 -14.23 -0.81
C LEU A 180 4.86 -14.90 -0.88
N HIS A 181 5.68 -14.56 -1.87
CA HIS A 181 6.98 -15.23 -2.04
C HIS A 181 8.07 -14.75 -1.08
N ASN A 182 7.89 -13.59 -0.44
CA ASN A 182 8.89 -12.96 0.43
C ASN A 182 8.45 -12.77 1.88
N TYR A 183 7.13 -12.91 2.15
CA TYR A 183 6.53 -12.64 3.45
C TYR A 183 6.11 -13.94 4.14
N ASP A 184 6.50 -14.11 5.37
CA ASP A 184 6.31 -15.33 6.17
C ASP A 184 5.17 -15.21 7.21
N VAL A 185 4.79 -13.99 7.61
CA VAL A 185 3.67 -13.76 8.52
C VAL A 185 2.35 -13.70 7.73
N PRO A 186 1.32 -14.47 8.13
CA PRO A 186 -0.03 -14.36 7.55
C PRO A 186 -0.66 -12.99 7.74
N ALA A 187 -1.60 -12.61 6.86
CA ALA A 187 -2.36 -11.37 6.98
C ALA A 187 -3.86 -11.64 6.96
N TRP A 188 -4.53 -11.19 8.02
CA TRP A 188 -5.96 -11.32 8.23
C TRP A 188 -6.55 -9.98 8.66
N ILE A 189 -7.71 -9.62 8.14
CA ILE A 189 -8.49 -8.46 8.57
C ILE A 189 -9.92 -8.97 8.78
N ASN A 190 -10.45 -8.88 9.98
CA ASN A 190 -11.80 -9.36 10.33
C ASN A 190 -12.05 -10.82 9.88
N ASN A 191 -11.10 -11.73 10.12
CA ASN A 191 -11.11 -13.12 9.67
C ASN A 191 -11.11 -13.33 8.16
N GLN A 192 -10.98 -12.30 7.35
CA GLN A 192 -10.78 -12.38 5.91
C GLN A 192 -9.28 -12.41 5.61
N PRO A 193 -8.77 -13.38 4.81
CA PRO A 193 -7.37 -13.41 4.42
C PRO A 193 -7.07 -12.39 3.33
N TYR A 194 -5.90 -11.73 3.44
CA TYR A 194 -5.43 -10.74 2.47
C TYR A 194 -4.00 -11.04 2.02
N ILE A 195 -3.67 -10.53 0.85
CA ILE A 195 -2.33 -10.51 0.28
C ILE A 195 -2.05 -9.15 -0.36
N ASP A 196 -0.80 -8.93 -0.77
CA ASP A 196 -0.34 -7.66 -1.34
C ASP A 196 -1.29 -7.12 -2.43
N ALA A 197 -1.51 -5.81 -2.38
CA ALA A 197 -2.33 -5.11 -3.36
C ALA A 197 -1.81 -5.29 -4.80
N CYS A 198 -0.50 -5.39 -5.00
CA CYS A 198 0.13 -5.45 -6.32
C CYS A 198 -0.29 -6.66 -7.18
N TYR A 199 -0.93 -7.68 -6.59
CA TYR A 199 -1.51 -8.77 -7.38
C TYR A 199 -2.69 -8.34 -8.25
N ILE A 200 -3.42 -7.28 -7.86
CA ILE A 200 -4.56 -6.72 -8.62
C ILE A 200 -4.28 -5.29 -9.02
N CYS A 201 -3.80 -4.47 -8.08
CA CYS A 201 -3.66 -3.03 -8.21
C CYS A 201 -2.23 -2.63 -7.85
N VAL A 202 -1.45 -2.29 -8.87
CA VAL A 202 -0.06 -1.82 -8.68
C VAL A 202 -0.05 -0.37 -8.23
N CYS A 203 -0.99 0.46 -8.73
CA CYS A 203 -1.15 1.86 -8.38
C CYS A 203 -2.65 2.20 -8.36
N PRO A 204 -3.22 2.59 -7.21
CA PRO A 204 -4.66 2.81 -7.07
C PRO A 204 -5.14 4.15 -7.67
N ALA A 205 -4.70 4.47 -8.89
CA ALA A 205 -5.04 5.71 -9.58
C ALA A 205 -6.45 5.67 -10.19
N LEU A 206 -6.83 4.55 -10.81
CA LEU A 206 -8.18 4.38 -11.36
C LEU A 206 -9.22 4.35 -10.24
N GLU A 207 -8.90 3.72 -9.12
CA GLU A 207 -9.73 3.68 -7.94
C GLU A 207 -10.02 5.09 -7.41
N MET A 208 -9.06 6.02 -7.49
CA MET A 208 -9.28 7.41 -7.11
C MET A 208 -10.20 8.14 -8.09
N VAL A 209 -10.11 7.86 -9.39
CA VAL A 209 -11.07 8.39 -10.38
C VAL A 209 -12.49 7.88 -10.07
N GLU A 210 -12.64 6.61 -9.72
CA GLU A 210 -13.93 6.01 -9.32
C GLU A 210 -14.47 6.60 -8.01
N GLN A 211 -13.60 7.07 -7.11
CA GLN A 211 -13.99 7.83 -5.91
C GLN A 211 -14.39 9.28 -6.20
N GLY A 212 -14.30 9.71 -7.47
CA GLY A 212 -14.76 11.04 -7.92
C GLY A 212 -13.68 12.12 -7.94
N TYR A 213 -12.39 11.78 -7.74
CA TYR A 213 -11.30 12.74 -7.89
C TYR A 213 -11.07 13.07 -9.37
N GLN A 214 -11.18 14.34 -9.73
CA GLN A 214 -11.05 14.78 -11.12
C GLN A 214 -9.59 14.91 -11.55
N THR A 215 -8.68 15.12 -10.61
CA THR A 215 -7.25 15.16 -10.85
C THR A 215 -6.56 14.11 -10.00
N VAL A 216 -5.87 13.17 -10.65
CA VAL A 216 -5.10 12.13 -9.97
C VAL A 216 -3.65 12.19 -10.40
N ILE A 217 -2.75 12.38 -9.45
CA ILE A 217 -1.30 12.35 -9.66
C ILE A 217 -0.80 10.95 -9.29
N ALA A 218 -0.46 10.14 -10.28
CA ALA A 218 0.10 8.82 -10.07
C ALA A 218 1.63 8.89 -9.93
N ILE A 219 2.18 8.41 -8.82
CA ILE A 219 3.61 8.30 -8.58
C ILE A 219 4.02 6.84 -8.80
N ALA A 220 4.61 6.58 -9.97
CA ALA A 220 5.03 5.24 -10.39
C ALA A 220 6.44 4.90 -9.89
N THR A 221 6.66 3.66 -9.51
CA THR A 221 7.98 3.11 -9.09
C THR A 221 8.71 2.41 -10.23
N GLU A 222 8.03 2.21 -11.37
CA GLU A 222 8.52 1.53 -12.56
C GLU A 222 8.26 2.37 -13.82
N ALA A 223 9.00 2.07 -14.90
CA ALA A 223 8.71 2.65 -16.19
C ALA A 223 7.31 2.23 -16.69
N GLY A 224 6.61 3.11 -17.41
CA GLY A 224 5.21 2.96 -17.82
C GLY A 224 4.84 1.66 -18.56
N ASN A 225 5.83 0.92 -19.08
CA ASN A 225 5.60 -0.36 -19.72
C ASN A 225 5.10 -1.48 -18.76
N PHE A 226 5.23 -1.28 -17.44
CA PHE A 226 4.75 -2.22 -16.42
C PHE A 226 3.29 -1.99 -16.01
N TYR A 227 2.72 -0.85 -16.39
CA TYR A 227 1.34 -0.45 -16.05
C TYR A 227 0.42 -0.57 -17.28
N ARG A 228 0.59 -1.62 -18.06
CA ARG A 228 -0.33 -1.93 -19.16
C ARG A 228 -1.55 -2.66 -18.60
N ASP A 229 -2.73 -2.11 -18.91
CA ASP A 229 -4.04 -2.68 -18.63
C ASP A 229 -4.26 -4.04 -19.34
#